data_2ee3d64e6cb3909d9ad2746427c8d974
#
_entry.id   2ee3d64e6cb3909d9ad2746427c8d974
#
_cell.length_a   1.000
_cell.length_b   1.000
_cell.length_c   1.000
_cell.angle_alpha   90.00
_cell.angle_beta   90.00
_cell.angle_gamma   90.00
#
_symmetry.space_group_name_H-M   'P 1'
#
loop_
_entity.id
_entity.type
_entity.pdbx_description
1 polymer ?
#
loop_
_entity_poly.entity_id
_entity_poly.type
_entity_poly.pdbx_seq_one_letter_code
_entity_poly.pdbx_strand_id
1 'polypeptide(L)'
;MKKVVLSFAFSIMAVWILVGCNNEENMQSTSEKPTASEVLSEDSKADIFQFNDTIYKSDVAWAEKTEVTQNKKVGEIKRRSSDRDDFDNGTATKLSKGTALFSTKERNDILLVSFNGKLKKYVALGEG
;
A
#
# COMPACT_ATOMS: atom_id res chain seq x y z
N MET A 1 57.29 11.72 3.46
CA MET A 1 56.50 11.74 4.68
C MET A 1 55.13 12.36 4.49
N LYS A 2 55.10 13.52 3.89
CA LYS A 2 53.82 14.18 3.67
C LYS A 2 52.93 13.40 2.75
N LYS A 3 53.51 12.70 1.82
CA LYS A 3 52.76 11.90 0.85
C LYS A 3 51.97 10.78 1.53
N VAL A 4 52.53 10.24 2.56
CA VAL A 4 51.88 9.15 3.28
C VAL A 4 50.59 9.63 3.91
N VAL A 5 50.59 10.82 4.45
CA VAL A 5 49.42 11.39 5.07
C VAL A 5 48.27 11.53 4.08
N LEU A 6 48.60 11.98 2.88
CA LEU A 6 47.62 12.13 1.85
C LEU A 6 46.95 10.80 1.48
N SER A 7 47.73 9.74 1.48
CA SER A 7 47.19 8.44 1.18
C SER A 7 46.11 8.03 2.15
N PHE A 8 46.32 8.30 3.40
CA PHE A 8 45.34 7.93 4.42
C PHE A 8 44.00 8.63 4.21
N ALA A 9 44.08 9.93 3.92
CA ALA A 9 42.87 10.69 3.74
C ALA A 9 42.03 10.12 2.59
N PHE A 10 42.71 9.76 1.56
CA PHE A 10 42.03 9.21 0.40
C PHE A 10 41.37 7.92 0.70
N SER A 11 42.00 7.07 1.46
CA SER A 11 41.48 5.79 1.82
C SER A 11 40.18 5.90 2.61
N ILE A 12 40.13 6.85 3.50
CA ILE A 12 38.97 7.05 4.35
C ILE A 12 37.75 7.43 3.52
N MET A 13 37.96 8.26 2.52
CA MET A 13 36.86 8.69 1.70
C MET A 13 36.21 7.54 0.95
N ALA A 14 37.01 6.60 0.53
CA ALA A 14 36.46 5.47 -0.20
C ALA A 14 35.47 4.68 0.66
N VAL A 15 35.79 4.54 1.92
CA VAL A 15 34.92 3.82 2.84
C VAL A 15 33.56 4.49 2.98
N TRP A 16 33.57 5.79 3.01
CA TRP A 16 32.32 6.54 3.13
C TRP A 16 31.38 6.27 1.98
N ILE A 17 31.92 6.21 0.80
CA ILE A 17 31.11 5.99 -0.38
C ILE A 17 30.41 4.66 -0.31
N LEU A 18 31.10 3.64 0.17
CA LEU A 18 30.51 2.33 0.26
C LEU A 18 29.31 2.29 1.21
N VAL A 19 29.42 3.01 2.32
CA VAL A 19 28.33 3.05 3.27
C VAL A 19 27.10 3.71 2.65
N GLY A 20 27.32 4.75 1.86
CA GLY A 20 26.22 5.41 1.19
C GLY A 20 25.46 4.47 0.25
N CYS A 21 26.18 3.63 -0.43
CA CYS A 21 25.53 2.70 -1.35
C CYS A 21 24.61 1.74 -0.63
N ASN A 22 24.99 1.29 0.53
CA ASN A 22 24.16 0.38 1.29
C ASN A 22 22.83 1.00 1.65
N ASN A 23 22.82 2.26 1.96
CA ASN A 23 21.58 2.94 2.31
C ASN A 23 20.64 3.00 1.13
N GLU A 24 21.17 3.11 -0.06
CA GLU A 24 20.32 3.18 -1.24
C GLU A 24 19.61 1.88 -1.49
N GLU A 25 20.22 0.78 -1.16
CA GLU A 25 19.58 -0.50 -1.37
C GLU A 25 18.30 -0.63 -0.55
N ASN A 26 18.29 -0.08 0.63
CA ASN A 26 17.12 -0.16 1.48
C ASN A 26 15.93 0.52 0.87
N MET A 27 16.16 1.54 0.08
CA MET A 27 15.07 2.30 -0.50
C MET A 27 14.35 1.54 -1.59
N GLN A 28 15.00 0.58 -2.20
CA GLN A 28 14.38 -0.18 -3.26
C GLN A 28 13.25 -1.06 -2.74
N SER A 29 13.32 -1.48 -1.51
CA SER A 29 12.30 -2.35 -0.95
C SER A 29 10.95 -1.66 -0.82
N THR A 30 10.91 -0.34 -0.92
CA THR A 30 9.67 0.41 -0.79
C THR A 30 8.88 0.51 -2.07
N SER A 31 9.41 0.03 -3.19
CA SER A 31 8.73 0.13 -4.46
C SER A 31 7.64 -0.90 -4.65
N GLU A 32 7.60 -1.91 -3.81
CA GLU A 32 6.60 -2.95 -3.93
C GLU A 32 5.30 -2.55 -3.27
N LYS A 33 4.24 -3.23 -3.68
CA LYS A 33 2.93 -2.97 -3.09
C LYS A 33 2.95 -3.30 -1.60
N PRO A 34 2.33 -2.48 -0.77
CA PRO A 34 2.29 -2.78 0.65
C PRO A 34 1.41 -3.99 0.93
N THR A 35 1.73 -4.70 1.99
CA THR A 35 0.93 -5.81 2.47
C THR A 35 -0.03 -5.31 3.54
N ALA A 36 -1.03 -6.14 3.86
CA ALA A 36 -1.93 -5.80 4.94
C ALA A 36 -1.17 -5.64 6.25
N SER A 37 -0.17 -6.48 6.46
CA SER A 37 0.63 -6.40 7.67
C SER A 37 1.32 -5.05 7.79
N GLU A 38 1.86 -4.54 6.69
CA GLU A 38 2.53 -3.24 6.70
C GLU A 38 1.55 -2.11 6.96
N VAL A 39 0.40 -2.14 6.30
CA VAL A 39 -0.59 -1.08 6.47
C VAL A 39 -1.12 -1.07 7.91
N LEU A 40 -1.44 -2.22 8.43
CA LEU A 40 -2.00 -2.32 9.78
C LEU A 40 -0.96 -2.09 10.87
N SER A 41 0.33 -2.23 10.54
CA SER A 41 1.39 -1.84 11.47
C SER A 41 1.43 -0.33 11.65
N GLU A 42 1.14 0.41 10.60
CA GLU A 42 1.16 1.87 10.67
C GLU A 42 -0.14 2.43 11.23
N ASP A 43 -1.25 1.79 10.90
CA ASP A 43 -2.56 2.23 11.34
C ASP A 43 -3.41 0.99 11.61
N SER A 44 -3.47 0.58 12.87
CA SER A 44 -4.17 -0.64 13.25
C SER A 44 -5.68 -0.55 13.03
N LYS A 45 -6.20 0.66 12.80
CA LYS A 45 -7.63 0.87 12.59
C LYS A 45 -7.97 1.15 11.14
N ALA A 46 -7.03 0.93 10.24
CA ALA A 46 -7.26 1.20 8.83
C ALA A 46 -8.41 0.34 8.30
N ASP A 47 -9.21 0.94 7.43
CA ASP A 47 -10.32 0.28 6.78
C ASP A 47 -9.83 -0.17 5.41
N ILE A 48 -9.38 -1.42 5.35
CA ILE A 48 -8.77 -1.96 4.13
C ILE A 48 -9.37 -3.30 3.76
N PHE A 49 -9.16 -3.69 2.51
CA PHE A 49 -9.40 -5.07 2.09
C PHE A 49 -8.36 -5.44 1.04
N GLN A 50 -8.20 -6.72 0.82
CA GLN A 50 -7.28 -7.22 -0.20
C GLN A 50 -8.09 -7.86 -1.33
N PHE A 51 -7.75 -7.48 -2.54
CA PHE A 51 -8.42 -7.97 -3.73
C PHE A 51 -7.41 -8.00 -4.87
N ASN A 52 -7.28 -9.15 -5.54
CA ASN A 52 -6.32 -9.35 -6.62
C ASN A 52 -4.91 -8.92 -6.19
N ASP A 53 -4.50 -9.41 -5.02
CA ASP A 53 -3.16 -9.16 -4.47
C ASP A 53 -2.83 -7.70 -4.23
N THR A 54 -3.85 -6.87 -4.12
CA THR A 54 -3.69 -5.44 -3.89
C THR A 54 -4.50 -5.03 -2.67
N ILE A 55 -3.90 -4.20 -1.82
CA ILE A 55 -4.61 -3.64 -0.66
C ILE A 55 -5.32 -2.37 -1.10
N TYR A 56 -6.60 -2.29 -0.79
CA TYR A 56 -7.43 -1.12 -1.05
C TYR A 56 -7.77 -0.46 0.27
N LYS A 57 -7.69 0.85 0.32
CA LYS A 57 -7.87 1.62 1.57
C LYS A 57 -8.90 2.72 1.37
N SER A 58 -9.77 2.88 2.36
CA SER A 58 -10.75 3.96 2.35
C SER A 58 -10.19 5.22 3.00
N ASP A 59 -10.96 6.28 2.95
CA ASP A 59 -10.66 7.56 3.61
C ASP A 59 -9.39 8.20 3.08
N VAL A 60 -9.16 8.06 1.78
CA VAL A 60 -8.04 8.72 1.12
C VAL A 60 -8.53 10.06 0.58
N ALA A 61 -7.92 11.13 1.06
CA ALA A 61 -8.44 12.48 0.84
C ALA A 61 -8.68 12.84 -0.62
N TRP A 62 -7.70 12.55 -1.50
CA TRP A 62 -7.87 12.94 -2.91
C TRP A 62 -8.99 12.14 -3.58
N ALA A 63 -9.20 10.91 -3.13
CA ALA A 63 -10.22 10.05 -3.72
C ALA A 63 -11.61 10.53 -3.34
N GLU A 64 -11.76 11.05 -2.14
CA GLU A 64 -13.05 11.56 -1.70
C GLU A 64 -13.53 12.72 -2.55
N LYS A 65 -12.61 13.44 -3.16
CA LYS A 65 -12.94 14.58 -4.02
C LYS A 65 -13.01 14.19 -5.49
N THR A 66 -12.71 12.96 -5.81
CA THR A 66 -12.72 12.49 -7.19
C THR A 66 -14.07 11.85 -7.49
N GLU A 67 -14.73 12.32 -8.53
CA GLU A 67 -16.01 11.76 -8.91
C GLU A 67 -15.79 10.53 -9.76
N VAL A 68 -16.45 9.45 -9.38
CA VAL A 68 -16.37 8.20 -10.12
C VAL A 68 -17.76 7.61 -10.23
N THR A 69 -17.96 6.80 -11.25
CA THR A 69 -19.25 6.18 -11.55
C THR A 69 -19.12 4.68 -11.34
N GLN A 70 -20.08 4.11 -10.66
CA GLN A 70 -20.11 2.67 -10.44
C GLN A 70 -20.25 1.97 -11.79
N ASN A 71 -19.46 0.93 -11.98
CA ASN A 71 -19.51 0.16 -13.21
C ASN A 71 -20.09 -1.22 -12.90
N LYS A 72 -19.28 -2.25 -12.86
CA LYS A 72 -19.81 -3.59 -12.69
C LYS A 72 -19.22 -4.25 -11.44
N LYS A 73 -19.93 -5.24 -10.94
CA LYS A 73 -19.45 -6.00 -9.80
C LYS A 73 -18.25 -6.82 -10.22
N VAL A 74 -17.16 -6.72 -9.45
CA VAL A 74 -15.94 -7.44 -9.75
C VAL A 74 -15.60 -8.50 -8.71
N GLY A 75 -16.30 -8.47 -7.56
CA GLY A 75 -16.04 -9.46 -6.53
C GLY A 75 -16.82 -9.14 -5.29
N GLU A 76 -16.49 -9.84 -4.21
CA GLU A 76 -17.13 -9.58 -2.92
C GLU A 76 -16.20 -9.98 -1.80
N ILE A 77 -16.45 -9.41 -0.62
CA ILE A 77 -15.66 -9.72 0.56
C ILE A 77 -16.03 -11.13 1.03
N LYS A 78 -15.02 -11.92 1.32
CA LYS A 78 -15.20 -13.31 1.72
C LYS A 78 -15.13 -13.51 3.22
N ARG A 79 -14.42 -12.64 3.93
CA ARG A 79 -14.36 -12.69 5.37
C ARG A 79 -13.83 -11.40 5.94
N ARG A 80 -14.09 -11.19 7.22
CA ARG A 80 -13.58 -10.01 7.93
C ARG A 80 -12.58 -10.48 8.98
N SER A 81 -11.45 -9.79 9.06
CA SER A 81 -10.44 -10.09 10.04
C SER A 81 -9.62 -8.84 10.31
N SER A 82 -9.28 -8.60 11.58
CA SER A 82 -8.38 -7.52 11.95
C SER A 82 -6.97 -8.03 12.21
N ASP A 83 -6.73 -9.30 11.97
CA ASP A 83 -5.42 -9.90 12.17
C ASP A 83 -4.55 -9.64 10.94
N ARG A 84 -3.56 -8.77 11.11
CA ARG A 84 -2.72 -8.34 9.99
C ARG A 84 -1.89 -9.48 9.38
N ASP A 85 -1.71 -10.55 10.12
CA ASP A 85 -0.94 -11.68 9.64
C ASP A 85 -1.82 -12.75 9.01
N ASP A 86 -3.11 -12.50 8.93
CA ASP A 86 -4.07 -13.45 8.40
C ASP A 86 -4.92 -12.78 7.31
N PHE A 87 -4.24 -12.24 6.32
CA PHE A 87 -4.89 -11.53 5.23
C PHE A 87 -4.60 -12.20 3.91
N ASP A 88 -5.65 -12.42 3.13
CA ASP A 88 -5.51 -12.87 1.76
C ASP A 88 -6.62 -12.23 0.94
N ASN A 89 -6.73 -12.61 -0.32
CA ASN A 89 -7.72 -12.00 -1.19
C ASN A 89 -9.13 -12.28 -0.69
N GLY A 90 -9.91 -11.21 -0.59
CA GLY A 90 -11.27 -11.29 -0.06
C GLY A 90 -11.38 -10.96 1.41
N THR A 91 -10.28 -10.67 2.09
CA THR A 91 -10.30 -10.32 3.51
C THR A 91 -10.41 -8.81 3.68
N ALA A 92 -11.25 -8.37 4.61
CA ALA A 92 -11.43 -6.95 4.92
C ALA A 92 -11.37 -6.75 6.43
N THR A 93 -10.93 -5.57 6.85
CA THR A 93 -10.89 -5.24 8.28
C THR A 93 -12.24 -4.80 8.81
N LYS A 94 -13.02 -4.10 8.00
CA LYS A 94 -14.30 -3.52 8.44
C LYS A 94 -15.49 -4.07 7.70
N LEU A 95 -15.34 -4.37 6.42
CA LEU A 95 -16.46 -4.81 5.60
C LEU A 95 -16.82 -6.24 5.92
N SER A 96 -18.10 -6.53 5.90
CA SER A 96 -18.58 -7.87 6.23
C SER A 96 -18.57 -8.78 5.02
N LYS A 97 -18.59 -10.08 5.30
CA LYS A 97 -18.69 -11.10 4.27
C LYS A 97 -19.90 -10.82 3.40
N GLY A 98 -19.72 -10.93 2.10
CA GLY A 98 -20.81 -10.74 1.15
C GLY A 98 -20.90 -9.33 0.59
N THR A 99 -20.11 -8.40 1.13
CA THR A 99 -20.11 -7.03 0.61
C THR A 99 -19.60 -7.01 -0.82
N ALA A 100 -20.38 -6.42 -1.73
CA ALA A 100 -20.04 -6.40 -3.15
C ALA A 100 -19.02 -5.32 -3.46
N LEU A 101 -18.10 -5.64 -4.36
CA LEU A 101 -17.08 -4.72 -4.83
C LEU A 101 -17.39 -4.36 -6.28
N PHE A 102 -17.33 -3.07 -6.59
CA PHE A 102 -17.64 -2.57 -7.94
C PHE A 102 -16.48 -1.81 -8.52
N SER A 103 -16.23 -1.99 -9.81
CA SER A 103 -15.26 -1.18 -10.52
C SER A 103 -15.85 0.19 -10.82
N THR A 104 -15.01 1.12 -11.22
CA THR A 104 -15.45 2.44 -11.64
C THR A 104 -15.13 2.63 -13.13
N LYS A 105 -15.89 3.52 -13.78
CA LYS A 105 -15.69 3.76 -15.19
C LYS A 105 -14.48 4.62 -15.46
N GLU A 106 -14.16 5.50 -14.55
CA GLU A 106 -13.14 6.52 -14.79
C GLU A 106 -11.73 6.12 -14.35
N ARG A 107 -11.64 5.20 -13.39
CA ARG A 107 -10.33 4.85 -12.82
C ARG A 107 -10.25 3.35 -12.55
N ASN A 108 -9.05 2.81 -12.67
CA ASN A 108 -8.83 1.41 -12.35
C ASN A 108 -8.16 1.22 -10.99
N ASP A 109 -7.91 2.31 -10.26
CA ASP A 109 -7.30 2.22 -8.93
C ASP A 109 -8.29 2.55 -7.81
N ILE A 110 -9.59 2.68 -8.14
CA ILE A 110 -10.62 2.90 -7.14
C ILE A 110 -11.71 1.84 -7.33
N LEU A 111 -12.07 1.21 -6.23
CA LEU A 111 -13.23 0.32 -6.19
C LEU A 111 -14.29 0.95 -5.30
N LEU A 112 -15.53 0.70 -5.64
CA LEU A 112 -16.66 1.18 -4.86
C LEU A 112 -17.30 0.03 -4.09
N VAL A 113 -17.75 0.35 -2.89
CA VAL A 113 -18.41 -0.59 -2.02
C VAL A 113 -19.71 0.03 -1.55
N SER A 114 -20.78 -0.75 -1.56
CA SER A 114 -22.05 -0.30 -1.02
C SER A 114 -22.07 -0.65 0.47
N PHE A 115 -22.08 0.37 1.30
CA PHE A 115 -22.01 0.18 2.75
C PHE A 115 -23.04 1.08 3.42
N ASN A 116 -24.00 0.47 4.11
CA ASN A 116 -25.08 1.19 4.77
C ASN A 116 -25.81 2.12 3.82
N GLY A 117 -26.08 1.64 2.61
CA GLY A 117 -26.82 2.43 1.62
C GLY A 117 -26.03 3.50 0.93
N LYS A 118 -24.75 3.60 1.19
CA LYS A 118 -23.89 4.61 0.55
C LYS A 118 -22.75 3.95 -0.16
N LEU A 119 -22.25 4.64 -1.18
CA LEU A 119 -21.08 4.16 -1.91
C LEU A 119 -19.82 4.71 -1.22
N LYS A 120 -18.90 3.83 -0.94
CA LYS A 120 -17.65 4.18 -0.28
C LYS A 120 -16.49 3.85 -1.22
N LYS A 121 -15.51 4.75 -1.29
CA LYS A 121 -14.39 4.61 -2.21
C LYS A 121 -13.19 4.00 -1.51
N TYR A 122 -12.58 3.01 -2.17
CA TYR A 122 -11.35 2.37 -1.69
C TYR A 122 -10.31 2.48 -2.78
N VAL A 123 -9.11 2.87 -2.40
CA VAL A 123 -8.02 3.17 -3.33
C VAL A 123 -6.96 2.10 -3.25
N ALA A 124 -6.50 1.66 -4.41
CA ALA A 124 -5.40 0.70 -4.49
C ALA A 124 -4.12 1.33 -3.98
N LEU A 125 -3.41 0.65 -3.11
CA LEU A 125 -2.14 1.12 -2.58
C LEU A 125 -1.00 0.51 -3.35
N GLY A 126 0.10 1.25 -3.42
CA GLY A 126 1.31 0.74 -4.03
C GLY A 126 1.33 0.74 -5.54
N GLU A 127 0.50 1.55 -6.16
CA GLU A 127 0.52 1.70 -7.60
C GLU A 127 1.70 2.55 -8.00
N GLY A 128 2.54 2.00 -8.78
CA GLY A 128 3.71 2.72 -9.23
C GLY A 128 3.47 3.63 -10.39
#